data_7dd04f079868cd41f94f0fd36fb724a9
#
_entry.id   7dd04f079868cd41f94f0fd36fb724a9
#
_cell.length_a   1.000
_cell.length_b   1.000
_cell.length_c   1.000
_cell.angle_alpha   90.00
_cell.angle_beta   90.00
_cell.angle_gamma   90.00
#
_symmetry.space_group_name_H-M   'P 1'
#
loop_
_entity.id
_entity.type
_entity.pdbx_description
1 polymer ?
#
loop_
_entity_poly.entity_id
_entity_poly.type
_entity_poly.pdbx_seq_one_letter_code
_entity_poly.pdbx_strand_id
1 'polypeptide(L)'
;MTKDATTTLQLHGTVALVTGASSGIGEATAHALAAEGATVAILARRRDRLDKLSDAIRAAGGTVLVLEADMTDPQQATAAVTRTLSDLGRLDTLVNNAGLMLLGPVADAPGDEWERMLAINVQGLLNVTRAALPHLVRAAGDSPRRVADVVNISSTAGRVARPGAAVYSLTKFGVNAFSESLRQELLPKRVRVSVIEPGIVDTELVSHVREGLRETMDRQTQSVEKLRPSDIADAVTFVVTRDRRVSVNELLVRASEQTW
;
A
#
# COMPACT_ATOMS: atom_id res chain seq x y z
N MET A 1 38.79 13.21 -10.89
CA MET A 1 38.12 13.26 -9.60
C MET A 1 36.96 12.27 -9.64
N THR A 2 37.21 11.03 -9.29
CA THR A 2 36.19 9.95 -9.16
C THR A 2 35.40 10.24 -7.90
N LYS A 3 34.13 10.60 -8.04
CA LYS A 3 33.17 10.57 -6.94
C LYS A 3 32.94 9.11 -6.58
N ASP A 4 33.51 8.66 -5.48
CA ASP A 4 33.00 7.47 -4.77
C ASP A 4 31.56 7.79 -4.34
N ALA A 5 30.63 7.37 -5.17
CA ALA A 5 29.20 7.42 -4.87
C ALA A 5 28.90 6.25 -3.93
N THR A 6 29.23 6.39 -2.66
CA THR A 6 28.51 5.64 -1.62
C THR A 6 27.05 6.09 -1.71
N THR A 7 26.22 5.32 -2.40
CA THR A 7 24.78 5.60 -2.54
C THR A 7 24.21 5.56 -1.12
N THR A 8 24.01 6.74 -0.53
CA THR A 8 23.39 6.85 0.79
C THR A 8 21.96 6.36 0.66
N LEU A 9 21.63 5.25 1.30
CA LEU A 9 20.26 4.68 1.32
C LEU A 9 19.30 5.71 1.90
N GLN A 10 18.31 6.12 1.10
CA GLN A 10 17.47 7.29 1.40
C GLN A 10 16.52 7.11 2.58
N LEU A 11 16.24 5.84 2.94
CA LEU A 11 15.36 5.48 4.05
C LEU A 11 16.13 4.88 5.25
N HIS A 12 17.45 5.00 5.26
CA HIS A 12 18.26 4.48 6.38
C HIS A 12 17.82 5.09 7.72
N GLY A 13 17.67 4.24 8.74
CA GLY A 13 17.23 4.64 10.08
C GLY A 13 15.74 4.96 10.19
N THR A 14 14.93 4.62 9.18
CA THR A 14 13.48 4.73 9.21
C THR A 14 12.80 3.37 9.29
N VAL A 15 11.53 3.35 9.71
CA VAL A 15 10.68 2.17 9.80
C VAL A 15 9.45 2.35 8.92
N ALA A 16 9.18 1.39 8.05
CA ALA A 16 7.99 1.35 7.20
C ALA A 16 7.08 0.17 7.60
N LEU A 17 5.77 0.40 7.73
CA LEU A 17 4.74 -0.63 7.89
C LEU A 17 4.01 -0.80 6.57
N VAL A 18 4.00 -2.01 6.01
CA VAL A 18 3.33 -2.34 4.75
C VAL A 18 2.22 -3.35 5.02
N THR A 19 0.96 -2.97 4.72
CA THR A 19 -0.19 -3.87 4.84
C THR A 19 -0.43 -4.65 3.55
N GLY A 20 -0.97 -5.88 3.67
CA GLY A 20 -1.16 -6.75 2.51
C GLY A 20 0.15 -7.21 1.87
N ALA A 21 1.22 -7.32 2.67
CA ALA A 21 2.56 -7.62 2.17
C ALA A 21 2.77 -9.07 1.73
N SER A 22 1.77 -9.94 1.83
CA SER A 22 1.91 -11.37 1.53
C SER A 22 1.91 -11.71 0.04
N SER A 23 1.72 -10.74 -0.86
CA SER A 23 1.77 -10.92 -2.32
C SER A 23 1.74 -9.59 -3.09
N GLY A 24 2.08 -9.65 -4.37
CA GLY A 24 1.87 -8.58 -5.35
C GLY A 24 2.53 -7.25 -4.97
N ILE A 25 1.77 -6.15 -5.07
CA ILE A 25 2.29 -4.79 -4.83
C ILE A 25 2.87 -4.64 -3.42
N GLY A 26 2.22 -5.21 -2.39
CA GLY A 26 2.69 -5.10 -1.01
C GLY A 26 4.02 -5.81 -0.77
N GLU A 27 4.18 -7.00 -1.32
CA GLU A 27 5.44 -7.77 -1.30
C GLU A 27 6.56 -6.99 -2.00
N ALA A 28 6.32 -6.54 -3.24
CA ALA A 28 7.27 -5.76 -4.01
C ALA A 28 7.66 -4.44 -3.29
N THR A 29 6.67 -3.76 -2.69
CA THR A 29 6.89 -2.53 -1.92
C THR A 29 7.77 -2.78 -0.70
N ALA A 30 7.53 -3.87 0.04
CA ALA A 30 8.38 -4.21 1.19
C ALA A 30 9.83 -4.46 0.79
N HIS A 31 10.06 -5.17 -0.33
CA HIS A 31 11.40 -5.35 -0.89
C HIS A 31 12.05 -4.02 -1.29
N ALA A 32 11.33 -3.18 -2.01
CA ALA A 32 11.87 -1.90 -2.51
C ALA A 32 12.24 -0.95 -1.36
N LEU A 33 11.37 -0.83 -0.33
CA LEU A 33 11.66 0.01 0.82
C LEU A 33 12.83 -0.53 1.66
N ALA A 34 12.96 -1.86 1.81
CA ALA A 34 14.11 -2.47 2.47
C ALA A 34 15.40 -2.23 1.69
N ALA A 35 15.38 -2.29 0.36
CA ALA A 35 16.52 -1.98 -0.49
C ALA A 35 16.98 -0.51 -0.38
N GLU A 36 16.06 0.42 -0.07
CA GLU A 36 16.37 1.83 0.25
C GLU A 36 16.83 2.04 1.70
N GLY A 37 16.99 0.96 2.47
CA GLY A 37 17.53 0.99 3.84
C GLY A 37 16.51 1.15 4.96
N ALA A 38 15.22 1.10 4.66
CA ALA A 38 14.19 1.08 5.70
C ALA A 38 14.21 -0.28 6.43
N THR A 39 13.98 -0.27 7.74
CA THR A 39 13.47 -1.44 8.43
C THR A 39 12.00 -1.61 8.11
N VAL A 40 11.56 -2.78 7.65
CA VAL A 40 10.19 -2.99 7.21
C VAL A 40 9.40 -3.89 8.17
N ALA A 41 8.23 -3.44 8.60
CA ALA A 41 7.23 -4.27 9.25
C ALA A 41 6.23 -4.72 8.18
N ILE A 42 6.07 -6.03 8.00
CA ILE A 42 5.21 -6.62 6.96
C ILE A 42 3.99 -7.26 7.62
N LEU A 43 2.79 -6.77 7.23
CA LEU A 43 1.52 -7.17 7.84
C LEU A 43 0.61 -7.85 6.83
N ALA A 44 0.16 -9.05 7.14
CA ALA A 44 -0.90 -9.77 6.42
C ALA A 44 -1.39 -10.96 7.26
N ARG A 45 -2.42 -11.68 6.76
CA ARG A 45 -3.00 -12.88 7.40
C ARG A 45 -2.23 -14.17 7.08
N ARG A 46 -1.54 -14.23 5.92
CA ARG A 46 -0.86 -15.44 5.42
C ARG A 46 0.56 -15.52 5.96
N ARG A 47 0.73 -16.13 7.12
CA ARG A 47 2.00 -16.21 7.83
C ARG A 47 3.10 -16.87 7.00
N ASP A 48 2.79 -17.98 6.35
CA ASP A 48 3.73 -18.72 5.50
C ASP A 48 4.35 -17.87 4.39
N ARG A 49 3.56 -16.97 3.81
CA ARG A 49 4.03 -16.04 2.78
C ARG A 49 4.85 -14.88 3.36
N LEU A 50 4.47 -14.39 4.52
CA LEU A 50 5.25 -13.37 5.22
C LEU A 50 6.62 -13.91 5.64
N ASP A 51 6.70 -15.16 6.07
CA ASP A 51 7.98 -15.79 6.44
C ASP A 51 8.90 -15.92 5.22
N LYS A 52 8.39 -16.33 4.04
CA LYS A 52 9.17 -16.37 2.79
C LYS A 52 9.67 -14.98 2.38
N LEU A 53 8.81 -13.97 2.45
CA LEU A 53 9.20 -12.59 2.17
C LEU A 53 10.26 -12.10 3.15
N SER A 54 10.09 -12.41 4.43
CA SER A 54 11.06 -12.09 5.48
C SER A 54 12.44 -12.69 5.20
N ASP A 55 12.48 -13.98 4.82
CA ASP A 55 13.73 -14.65 4.48
C ASP A 55 14.42 -14.01 3.28
N ALA A 56 13.65 -13.66 2.24
CA ALA A 56 14.18 -12.99 1.05
C ALA A 56 14.75 -11.60 1.38
N ILE A 57 14.04 -10.80 2.20
CA ILE A 57 14.51 -9.46 2.62
C ILE A 57 15.80 -9.59 3.45
N ARG A 58 15.86 -10.56 4.38
CA ARG A 58 17.05 -10.81 5.19
C ARG A 58 18.23 -11.29 4.36
N ALA A 59 17.99 -12.17 3.40
CA ALA A 59 19.02 -12.65 2.48
C ALA A 59 19.63 -11.52 1.65
N ALA A 60 18.83 -10.46 1.34
CA ALA A 60 19.30 -9.25 0.70
C ALA A 60 19.94 -8.22 1.66
N GLY A 61 20.12 -8.56 2.94
CA GLY A 61 20.73 -7.69 3.96
C GLY A 61 19.76 -6.71 4.64
N GLY A 62 18.47 -6.79 4.36
CA GLY A 62 17.45 -5.94 4.97
C GLY A 62 17.01 -6.41 6.36
N THR A 63 16.36 -5.52 7.09
CA THR A 63 15.76 -5.82 8.42
C THR A 63 14.25 -5.84 8.30
N VAL A 64 13.61 -6.90 8.85
CA VAL A 64 12.17 -7.11 8.71
C VAL A 64 11.53 -7.65 9.99
N LEU A 65 10.35 -7.12 10.33
CA LEU A 65 9.44 -7.61 11.38
C LEU A 65 8.20 -8.22 10.73
N VAL A 66 7.89 -9.47 11.09
CA VAL A 66 6.69 -10.16 10.59
C VAL A 66 5.53 -9.97 11.55
N LEU A 67 4.39 -9.48 11.03
CA LEU A 67 3.16 -9.23 11.75
C LEU A 67 2.00 -10.01 11.10
N GLU A 68 1.62 -11.13 11.71
CA GLU A 68 0.41 -11.84 11.32
C GLU A 68 -0.79 -11.19 12.00
N ALA A 69 -1.67 -10.55 11.22
CA ALA A 69 -2.87 -9.90 11.73
C ALA A 69 -3.92 -9.71 10.63
N ASP A 70 -5.19 -9.72 11.05
CA ASP A 70 -6.30 -9.24 10.22
C ASP A 70 -6.57 -7.76 10.53
N MET A 71 -6.27 -6.89 9.58
CA MET A 71 -6.46 -5.45 9.74
C MET A 71 -7.93 -5.02 9.79
N THR A 72 -8.87 -5.90 9.44
CA THR A 72 -10.31 -5.62 9.57
C THR A 72 -10.77 -5.67 11.03
N ASP A 73 -10.01 -6.35 11.89
CA ASP A 73 -10.16 -6.34 13.33
C ASP A 73 -9.41 -5.15 13.94
N PRO A 74 -10.09 -4.18 14.58
CA PRO A 74 -9.45 -2.99 15.14
C PRO A 74 -8.42 -3.30 16.23
N GLN A 75 -8.63 -4.38 16.98
CA GLN A 75 -7.71 -4.76 18.07
C GLN A 75 -6.42 -5.33 17.49
N GLN A 76 -6.51 -6.21 16.48
CA GLN A 76 -5.35 -6.75 15.80
C GLN A 76 -4.57 -5.67 15.04
N ALA A 77 -5.26 -4.74 14.37
CA ALA A 77 -4.64 -3.60 13.71
C ALA A 77 -3.85 -2.73 14.70
N THR A 78 -4.44 -2.43 15.85
CA THR A 78 -3.78 -1.66 16.93
C THR A 78 -2.59 -2.43 17.51
N ALA A 79 -2.74 -3.72 17.78
CA ALA A 79 -1.67 -4.56 18.30
C ALA A 79 -0.47 -4.64 17.33
N ALA A 80 -0.73 -4.74 16.01
CA ALA A 80 0.32 -4.77 15.00
C ALA A 80 1.14 -3.47 14.97
N VAL A 81 0.48 -2.30 15.05
CA VAL A 81 1.16 -1.01 15.15
C VAL A 81 1.94 -0.89 16.45
N THR A 82 1.33 -1.28 17.58
CA THR A 82 2.00 -1.29 18.90
C THR A 82 3.24 -2.15 18.87
N ARG A 83 3.17 -3.33 18.25
CA ARG A 83 4.31 -4.23 18.11
C ARG A 83 5.40 -3.65 17.20
N THR A 84 5.04 -2.97 16.13
CA THR A 84 6.02 -2.25 15.30
C THR A 84 6.83 -1.27 16.14
N LEU A 85 6.17 -0.54 17.03
CA LEU A 85 6.84 0.44 17.88
C LEU A 85 7.67 -0.20 18.99
N SER A 86 7.17 -1.26 19.63
CA SER A 86 7.91 -1.93 20.71
C SER A 86 9.19 -2.60 20.20
N ASP A 87 9.12 -3.21 19.01
CA ASP A 87 10.23 -4.01 18.47
C ASP A 87 11.20 -3.15 17.63
N LEU A 88 10.71 -2.09 16.96
CA LEU A 88 11.50 -1.27 16.04
C LEU A 88 11.68 0.19 16.48
N GLY A 89 11.02 0.61 17.56
CA GLY A 89 11.20 1.92 18.21
C GLY A 89 10.51 3.11 17.56
N ARG A 90 10.12 3.02 16.28
CA ARG A 90 9.54 4.12 15.51
C ARG A 90 8.62 3.64 14.38
N LEU A 91 7.90 4.58 13.76
CA LEU A 91 7.15 4.36 12.53
C LEU A 91 7.19 5.65 11.70
N ASP A 92 7.82 5.61 10.53
CA ASP A 92 8.04 6.76 9.65
C ASP A 92 7.17 6.72 8.39
N THR A 93 6.85 5.53 7.92
CA THR A 93 6.07 5.32 6.69
C THR A 93 5.00 4.26 6.94
N LEU A 94 3.75 4.59 6.58
CA LEU A 94 2.66 3.63 6.51
C LEU A 94 2.26 3.45 5.04
N VAL A 95 2.28 2.20 4.55
CA VAL A 95 1.74 1.85 3.23
C VAL A 95 0.48 1.02 3.42
N ASN A 96 -0.67 1.63 3.21
CA ASN A 96 -1.97 0.96 3.17
C ASN A 96 -2.16 0.34 1.79
N ASN A 97 -1.70 -0.90 1.62
CA ASN A 97 -1.76 -1.61 0.35
C ASN A 97 -2.79 -2.75 0.36
N ALA A 98 -3.13 -3.32 1.51
CA ALA A 98 -4.12 -4.40 1.55
C ALA A 98 -5.41 -4.02 0.84
N GLY A 99 -5.90 -4.89 -0.03
CA GLY A 99 -7.09 -4.63 -0.81
C GLY A 99 -7.71 -5.91 -1.38
N LEU A 100 -8.99 -5.80 -1.73
CA LEU A 100 -9.79 -6.85 -2.34
C LEU A 100 -10.60 -6.24 -3.49
N MET A 101 -10.65 -6.94 -4.60
CA MET A 101 -11.46 -6.58 -5.77
C MET A 101 -12.39 -7.74 -6.12
N LEU A 102 -13.69 -7.51 -5.98
CA LEU A 102 -14.75 -8.42 -6.40
C LEU A 102 -15.65 -7.66 -7.35
N LEU A 103 -15.79 -8.17 -8.56
CA LEU A 103 -16.49 -7.50 -9.65
C LEU A 103 -17.75 -8.27 -10.02
N GLY A 104 -18.73 -7.54 -10.56
CA GLY A 104 -19.97 -8.09 -11.09
C GLY A 104 -21.09 -7.06 -11.15
N PRO A 105 -22.16 -7.34 -11.93
CA PRO A 105 -23.37 -6.52 -11.93
C PRO A 105 -23.94 -6.40 -10.52
N VAL A 106 -24.42 -5.21 -10.17
CA VAL A 106 -25.00 -4.93 -8.84
C VAL A 106 -26.16 -5.85 -8.51
N ALA A 107 -27.00 -6.17 -9.49
CA ALA A 107 -28.17 -7.03 -9.28
C ALA A 107 -27.81 -8.49 -8.93
N ASP A 108 -26.64 -8.96 -9.34
CA ASP A 108 -26.24 -10.36 -9.22
C ASP A 108 -25.08 -10.56 -8.23
N ALA A 109 -24.65 -9.51 -7.55
CA ALA A 109 -23.53 -9.57 -6.63
C ALA A 109 -23.96 -10.19 -5.30
N PRO A 110 -23.25 -11.23 -4.81
CA PRO A 110 -23.46 -11.74 -3.45
C PRO A 110 -23.23 -10.64 -2.40
N GLY A 111 -24.08 -10.57 -1.38
CA GLY A 111 -24.00 -9.52 -0.36
C GLY A 111 -22.67 -9.54 0.43
N ASP A 112 -22.12 -10.71 0.69
CA ASP A 112 -20.84 -10.88 1.38
C ASP A 112 -19.65 -10.32 0.58
N GLU A 113 -19.72 -10.27 -0.75
CA GLU A 113 -18.66 -9.63 -1.57
C GLU A 113 -18.52 -8.14 -1.27
N TRP A 114 -19.64 -7.45 -1.05
CA TRP A 114 -19.65 -6.04 -0.72
C TRP A 114 -19.09 -5.78 0.69
N GLU A 115 -19.57 -6.56 1.65
CA GLU A 115 -19.09 -6.47 3.04
C GLU A 115 -17.58 -6.70 3.12
N ARG A 116 -17.07 -7.70 2.43
CA ARG A 116 -15.63 -8.01 2.39
C ARG A 116 -14.80 -6.88 1.76
N MET A 117 -15.28 -6.29 0.66
CA MET A 117 -14.60 -5.15 0.05
C MET A 117 -14.59 -3.93 0.98
N LEU A 118 -15.72 -3.61 1.63
CA LEU A 118 -15.80 -2.49 2.58
C LEU A 118 -14.93 -2.76 3.81
N ALA A 119 -14.95 -3.98 4.34
CA ALA A 119 -14.14 -4.36 5.49
C ALA A 119 -12.64 -4.21 5.21
N ILE A 120 -12.15 -4.71 4.07
CA ILE A 120 -10.72 -4.70 3.77
C ILE A 120 -10.28 -3.33 3.23
N ASN A 121 -10.94 -2.82 2.18
CA ASN A 121 -10.46 -1.64 1.47
C ASN A 121 -10.69 -0.33 2.24
N VAL A 122 -11.70 -0.30 3.12
CA VAL A 122 -12.08 0.89 3.88
C VAL A 122 -11.79 0.69 5.36
N GLN A 123 -12.52 -0.19 6.04
CA GLN A 123 -12.42 -0.31 7.49
C GLN A 123 -11.01 -0.69 7.95
N GLY A 124 -10.38 -1.66 7.30
CA GLY A 124 -9.02 -2.08 7.62
C GLY A 124 -7.99 -0.96 7.42
N LEU A 125 -8.09 -0.22 6.31
CA LEU A 125 -7.25 0.96 6.08
C LEU A 125 -7.43 2.01 7.19
N LEU A 126 -8.67 2.30 7.58
CA LEU A 126 -8.97 3.24 8.66
C LEU A 126 -8.42 2.77 10.02
N ASN A 127 -8.56 1.48 10.35
CA ASN A 127 -8.07 0.91 11.59
C ASN A 127 -6.56 1.09 11.74
N VAL A 128 -5.79 0.68 10.72
CA VAL A 128 -4.32 0.78 10.75
C VAL A 128 -3.89 2.24 10.73
N THR A 129 -4.51 3.07 9.89
CA THR A 129 -4.17 4.50 9.82
C THR A 129 -4.40 5.19 11.16
N ARG A 130 -5.57 4.97 11.79
CA ARG A 130 -5.90 5.54 13.11
C ARG A 130 -4.87 5.15 14.17
N ALA A 131 -4.47 3.89 14.21
CA ALA A 131 -3.47 3.41 15.14
C ALA A 131 -2.08 4.03 14.87
N ALA A 132 -1.70 4.18 13.60
CA ALA A 132 -0.37 4.66 13.20
C ALA A 132 -0.20 6.18 13.34
N LEU A 133 -1.26 6.99 13.16
CA LEU A 133 -1.18 8.45 13.05
C LEU A 133 -0.41 9.15 14.21
N PRO A 134 -0.65 8.86 15.49
CA PRO A 134 0.09 9.53 16.57
C PRO A 134 1.61 9.31 16.47
N HIS A 135 2.01 8.15 15.96
CA HIS A 135 3.41 7.74 15.86
C HIS A 135 4.08 8.33 14.61
N LEU A 136 3.37 8.44 13.51
CA LEU A 136 3.83 9.14 12.31
C LEU A 136 4.04 10.64 12.60
N VAL A 137 3.11 11.27 13.31
CA VAL A 137 3.25 12.68 13.73
C VAL A 137 4.48 12.87 14.60
N ARG A 138 4.74 11.96 15.54
CA ARG A 138 5.97 11.99 16.35
C ARG A 138 7.21 11.81 15.48
N ALA A 139 7.23 10.79 14.63
CA ALA A 139 8.35 10.51 13.73
C ALA A 139 8.68 11.69 12.81
N ALA A 140 7.69 12.42 12.31
CA ALA A 140 7.91 13.62 11.50
C ALA A 140 8.72 14.72 12.24
N GLY A 141 8.76 14.70 13.58
CA GLY A 141 9.57 15.59 14.41
C GLY A 141 11.03 15.14 14.57
N ASP A 142 11.26 13.83 14.72
CA ASP A 142 12.55 13.24 15.14
C ASP A 142 13.17 12.29 14.10
N SER A 143 12.48 12.00 13.01
CA SER A 143 13.00 11.18 11.90
C SER A 143 14.27 11.77 11.30
N PRO A 144 15.23 10.94 10.84
CA PRO A 144 16.36 11.41 10.03
C PRO A 144 15.94 12.28 8.85
N ARG A 145 14.76 12.00 8.26
CA ARG A 145 14.18 12.73 7.14
C ARG A 145 13.38 13.97 7.56
N ARG A 146 13.01 14.10 8.82
CA ARG A 146 12.14 15.16 9.37
C ARG A 146 10.79 15.29 8.67
N VAL A 147 10.26 14.17 8.21
CA VAL A 147 8.96 13.99 7.56
C VAL A 147 8.54 12.54 7.77
N ALA A 148 7.24 12.30 7.83
CA ALA A 148 6.66 10.96 7.79
C ALA A 148 5.69 10.85 6.62
N ASP A 149 5.37 9.62 6.22
CA ASP A 149 4.58 9.35 5.02
C ASP A 149 3.43 8.39 5.30
N VAL A 150 2.26 8.69 4.74
CA VAL A 150 1.16 7.76 4.54
C VAL A 150 0.97 7.57 3.04
N VAL A 151 1.08 6.35 2.56
CA VAL A 151 0.84 6.00 1.15
C VAL A 151 -0.36 5.06 1.08
N ASN A 152 -1.42 5.50 0.41
CA ASN A 152 -2.62 4.71 0.21
C ASN A 152 -2.66 4.17 -1.22
N ILE A 153 -2.71 2.85 -1.39
CA ILE A 153 -2.87 2.23 -2.71
C ILE A 153 -4.35 2.22 -3.07
N SER A 154 -4.70 3.13 -3.97
CA SER A 154 -6.02 3.24 -4.56
C SER A 154 -6.13 2.43 -5.87
N SER A 155 -6.67 3.01 -6.92
CA SER A 155 -6.83 2.40 -8.25
C SER A 155 -7.29 3.47 -9.25
N THR A 156 -7.12 3.19 -10.56
CA THR A 156 -7.88 3.90 -11.62
C THR A 156 -9.38 3.86 -11.37
N ALA A 157 -9.91 2.82 -10.68
CA ALA A 157 -11.31 2.72 -10.27
C ALA A 157 -11.71 3.74 -9.19
N GLY A 158 -10.76 4.46 -8.58
CA GLY A 158 -11.00 5.61 -7.70
C GLY A 158 -11.17 6.93 -8.47
N ARG A 159 -10.96 6.93 -9.79
CA ARG A 159 -11.17 8.10 -10.67
C ARG A 159 -12.32 7.90 -11.65
N VAL A 160 -12.49 6.69 -12.15
CA VAL A 160 -13.51 6.38 -13.14
C VAL A 160 -14.27 5.13 -12.71
N ALA A 161 -15.56 5.30 -12.41
CA ALA A 161 -16.44 4.18 -12.13
C ALA A 161 -16.88 3.50 -13.43
N ARG A 162 -16.97 2.17 -13.41
CA ARG A 162 -17.36 1.36 -14.57
C ARG A 162 -18.48 0.37 -14.22
N PRO A 163 -19.30 -0.04 -15.17
CA PRO A 163 -20.25 -1.14 -14.97
C PRO A 163 -19.52 -2.38 -14.42
N GLY A 164 -20.14 -3.05 -13.46
CA GLY A 164 -19.57 -4.22 -12.80
C GLY A 164 -18.53 -3.94 -11.71
N ALA A 165 -18.15 -2.68 -11.47
CA ALA A 165 -17.18 -2.30 -10.45
C ALA A 165 -17.75 -1.36 -9.38
N ALA A 166 -19.08 -1.33 -9.19
CA ALA A 166 -19.73 -0.30 -8.38
C ALA A 166 -19.16 -0.18 -6.96
N VAL A 167 -19.15 -1.27 -6.19
CA VAL A 167 -18.69 -1.25 -4.79
C VAL A 167 -17.16 -1.14 -4.70
N TYR A 168 -16.42 -1.78 -5.61
CA TYR A 168 -14.98 -1.58 -5.69
C TYR A 168 -14.63 -0.10 -5.95
N SER A 169 -15.28 0.53 -6.94
CA SER A 169 -15.12 1.97 -7.21
C SER A 169 -15.50 2.81 -6.01
N LEU A 170 -16.64 2.53 -5.35
CA LEU A 170 -17.05 3.22 -4.12
C LEU A 170 -15.92 3.21 -3.08
N THR A 171 -15.29 2.03 -2.84
CA THR A 171 -14.19 1.94 -1.87
C THR A 171 -12.98 2.79 -2.29
N LYS A 172 -12.61 2.78 -3.58
CA LYS A 172 -11.42 3.48 -4.07
C LYS A 172 -11.64 5.01 -4.19
N PHE A 173 -12.83 5.46 -4.59
CA PHE A 173 -13.21 6.87 -4.48
C PHE A 173 -13.21 7.34 -3.01
N GLY A 174 -13.71 6.50 -2.10
CA GLY A 174 -13.66 6.77 -0.66
C GLY A 174 -12.24 6.90 -0.13
N VAL A 175 -11.33 6.03 -0.56
CA VAL A 175 -9.89 6.13 -0.20
C VAL A 175 -9.29 7.44 -0.70
N ASN A 176 -9.59 7.87 -1.93
CA ASN A 176 -9.09 9.13 -2.46
C ASN A 176 -9.61 10.33 -1.64
N ALA A 177 -10.91 10.37 -1.38
CA ALA A 177 -11.52 11.44 -0.58
C ALA A 177 -10.98 11.49 0.86
N PHE A 178 -10.85 10.33 1.52
CA PHE A 178 -10.23 10.22 2.84
C PHE A 178 -8.78 10.73 2.83
N SER A 179 -8.01 10.33 1.83
CA SER A 179 -6.59 10.69 1.72
C SER A 179 -6.41 12.20 1.58
N GLU A 180 -7.22 12.86 0.78
CA GLU A 180 -7.15 14.31 0.59
C GLU A 180 -7.55 15.06 1.87
N SER A 181 -8.62 14.65 2.56
CA SER A 181 -8.99 15.23 3.83
C SER A 181 -7.86 15.06 4.87
N LEU A 182 -7.34 13.84 5.01
CA LEU A 182 -6.25 13.53 5.93
C LEU A 182 -4.99 14.34 5.61
N ARG A 183 -4.67 14.51 4.33
CA ARG A 183 -3.53 15.33 3.89
C ARG A 183 -3.63 16.76 4.41
N GLN A 184 -4.81 17.38 4.29
CA GLN A 184 -5.04 18.74 4.77
C GLN A 184 -4.90 18.86 6.29
N GLU A 185 -5.43 17.91 7.06
CA GLU A 185 -5.30 17.85 8.51
C GLU A 185 -3.85 17.70 8.99
N LEU A 186 -3.02 16.99 8.22
CA LEU A 186 -1.65 16.65 8.58
C LEU A 186 -0.59 17.62 8.05
N LEU A 187 -0.95 18.59 7.21
CA LEU A 187 -0.04 19.62 6.70
C LEU A 187 0.82 20.26 7.81
N PRO A 188 0.26 20.75 8.93
CA PRO A 188 1.05 21.39 9.98
C PRO A 188 1.91 20.39 10.76
N LYS A 189 1.68 19.09 10.61
CA LYS A 189 2.38 18.01 11.31
C LYS A 189 3.53 17.41 10.52
N ARG A 190 3.76 17.87 9.28
CA ARG A 190 4.79 17.34 8.38
C ARG A 190 4.64 15.83 8.09
N VAL A 191 3.41 15.34 8.07
CA VAL A 191 3.08 14.01 7.58
C VAL A 191 2.48 14.17 6.19
N ARG A 192 3.16 13.63 5.18
CA ARG A 192 2.68 13.64 3.80
C ARG A 192 1.70 12.52 3.59
N VAL A 193 0.67 12.76 2.80
CA VAL A 193 -0.28 11.73 2.39
C VAL A 193 -0.27 11.65 0.87
N SER A 194 0.01 10.46 0.35
CA SER A 194 0.08 10.17 -1.09
C SER A 194 -0.91 9.09 -1.45
N VAL A 195 -1.54 9.24 -2.60
CA VAL A 195 -2.39 8.21 -3.22
C VAL A 195 -1.69 7.71 -4.47
N ILE A 196 -1.42 6.42 -4.53
CA ILE A 196 -0.98 5.75 -5.75
C ILE A 196 -2.20 5.06 -6.37
N GLU A 197 -2.42 5.28 -7.65
CA GLU A 197 -3.60 4.80 -8.38
C GLU A 197 -3.20 3.90 -9.54
N PRO A 198 -2.96 2.61 -9.24
CA PRO A 198 -2.58 1.66 -10.26
C PRO A 198 -3.68 1.39 -11.29
N GLY A 199 -3.28 1.19 -12.52
CA GLY A 199 -4.07 0.52 -13.54
C GLY A 199 -4.03 -1.00 -13.40
N ILE A 200 -3.92 -1.70 -14.53
CA ILE A 200 -3.89 -3.16 -14.59
C ILE A 200 -2.49 -3.64 -14.18
N VAL A 201 -2.40 -4.28 -13.02
CA VAL A 201 -1.17 -4.86 -12.49
C VAL A 201 -1.31 -6.39 -12.44
N ASP A 202 -0.27 -7.10 -12.83
CA ASP A 202 -0.22 -8.57 -12.75
C ASP A 202 -0.06 -9.02 -11.30
N THR A 203 -1.16 -9.30 -10.63
CA THR A 203 -1.24 -9.69 -9.22
C THR A 203 -2.32 -10.73 -8.96
N GLU A 204 -2.28 -11.36 -7.79
CA GLU A 204 -3.33 -12.28 -7.33
C GLU A 204 -4.70 -11.58 -7.12
N LEU A 205 -4.79 -10.25 -7.17
CA LEU A 205 -6.03 -9.51 -6.91
C LEU A 205 -7.17 -9.98 -7.83
N VAL A 206 -6.86 -10.28 -9.09
CA VAL A 206 -7.81 -10.76 -10.10
C VAL A 206 -8.31 -12.19 -9.79
N SER A 207 -7.53 -13.00 -9.08
CA SER A 207 -7.93 -14.38 -8.74
C SER A 207 -9.13 -14.46 -7.80
N HIS A 208 -9.45 -13.40 -7.11
CA HIS A 208 -10.64 -13.31 -6.23
C HIS A 208 -11.94 -13.05 -7.00
N VAL A 209 -11.85 -12.62 -8.25
CA VAL A 209 -13.03 -12.38 -9.11
C VAL A 209 -13.61 -13.73 -9.55
N ARG A 210 -14.94 -13.82 -9.58
CA ARG A 210 -15.68 -15.02 -10.04
C ARG A 210 -15.23 -15.44 -11.45
N GLU A 211 -15.13 -16.73 -11.70
CA GLU A 211 -14.47 -17.32 -12.87
C GLU A 211 -14.95 -16.74 -14.21
N GLY A 212 -16.24 -16.72 -14.52
CA GLY A 212 -16.77 -16.20 -15.79
C GLY A 212 -16.51 -14.69 -16.01
N LEU A 213 -16.41 -13.91 -14.91
CA LEU A 213 -16.06 -12.49 -14.98
C LEU A 213 -14.56 -12.31 -15.18
N ARG A 214 -13.75 -13.15 -14.54
CA ARG A 214 -12.30 -13.16 -14.71
C ARG A 214 -11.90 -13.46 -16.15
N GLU A 215 -12.48 -14.49 -16.78
CA GLU A 215 -12.27 -14.81 -18.20
C GLU A 215 -12.61 -13.63 -19.12
N THR A 216 -13.67 -12.89 -18.79
CA THR A 216 -14.07 -11.72 -19.56
C THR A 216 -13.05 -10.58 -19.40
N MET A 217 -12.55 -10.36 -18.19
CA MET A 217 -11.47 -9.41 -17.92
C MET A 217 -10.18 -9.80 -18.66
N ASP A 218 -9.80 -11.06 -18.59
CA ASP A 218 -8.58 -11.56 -19.26
C ASP A 218 -8.67 -11.34 -20.76
N ARG A 219 -9.82 -11.63 -21.40
CA ARG A 219 -10.04 -11.32 -22.82
C ARG A 219 -9.92 -9.83 -23.14
N GLN A 220 -10.47 -8.96 -22.28
CA GLN A 220 -10.42 -7.50 -22.49
C GLN A 220 -9.02 -6.91 -22.28
N THR A 221 -8.18 -7.57 -21.51
CA THR A 221 -6.82 -7.10 -21.18
C THR A 221 -5.73 -7.89 -21.89
N GLN A 222 -6.10 -8.82 -22.79
CA GLN A 222 -5.16 -9.73 -23.46
C GLN A 222 -4.10 -9.00 -24.30
N SER A 223 -4.44 -7.84 -24.87
CA SER A 223 -3.53 -7.02 -25.67
C SER A 223 -2.72 -6.01 -24.86
N VAL A 224 -2.93 -5.93 -23.52
CA VAL A 224 -2.25 -4.96 -22.65
C VAL A 224 -1.07 -5.64 -21.98
N GLU A 225 0.13 -5.11 -22.15
CA GLU A 225 1.27 -5.47 -21.31
C GLU A 225 1.01 -4.92 -19.89
N LYS A 226 0.61 -5.83 -18.98
CA LYS A 226 0.23 -5.47 -17.61
C LYS A 226 1.44 -4.91 -16.86
N LEU A 227 1.20 -3.93 -16.00
CA LEU A 227 2.19 -3.48 -15.04
C LEU A 227 2.62 -4.65 -14.14
N ARG A 228 3.86 -4.60 -13.70
CA ARG A 228 4.38 -5.51 -12.66
C ARG A 228 4.20 -4.90 -11.28
N PRO A 229 4.10 -5.69 -10.22
CA PRO A 229 4.11 -5.19 -8.85
C PRO A 229 5.28 -4.25 -8.54
N SER A 230 6.46 -4.51 -9.12
CA SER A 230 7.64 -3.67 -9.02
C SER A 230 7.43 -2.24 -9.53
N ASP A 231 6.67 -2.04 -10.60
CA ASP A 231 6.43 -0.72 -11.18
C ASP A 231 5.66 0.18 -10.18
N ILE A 232 4.78 -0.43 -9.38
CA ILE A 232 4.05 0.28 -8.33
C ILE A 232 4.91 0.45 -7.08
N ALA A 233 5.78 -0.52 -6.76
CA ALA A 233 6.74 -0.37 -5.68
C ALA A 233 7.73 0.76 -5.95
N ASP A 234 8.18 0.93 -7.20
CA ASP A 234 9.01 2.06 -7.65
C ASP A 234 8.27 3.39 -7.47
N ALA A 235 6.98 3.45 -7.79
CA ALA A 235 6.15 4.63 -7.56
C ALA A 235 6.03 4.96 -6.06
N VAL A 236 5.83 3.96 -5.19
CA VAL A 236 5.84 4.15 -3.72
C VAL A 236 7.20 4.67 -3.26
N THR A 237 8.28 4.03 -3.69
CA THR A 237 9.66 4.43 -3.35
C THR A 237 9.93 5.86 -3.83
N PHE A 238 9.54 6.19 -5.06
CA PHE A 238 9.66 7.55 -5.58
C PHE A 238 9.00 8.59 -4.68
N VAL A 239 7.76 8.40 -4.22
CA VAL A 239 7.07 9.41 -3.40
C VAL A 239 7.68 9.53 -2.01
N VAL A 240 8.03 8.41 -1.36
CA VAL A 240 8.55 8.44 0.01
C VAL A 240 9.99 8.91 0.10
N THR A 241 10.79 8.80 -0.95
CA THR A 241 12.19 9.25 -0.98
C THR A 241 12.35 10.72 -1.37
N ARG A 242 11.28 11.43 -1.73
CA ARG A 242 11.38 12.88 -2.05
C ARG A 242 11.85 13.70 -0.85
N ASP A 243 12.58 14.75 -1.14
CA ASP A 243 12.96 15.74 -0.13
C ASP A 243 11.75 16.19 0.70
N ARG A 244 11.97 16.52 1.96
CA ARG A 244 10.90 16.94 2.91
C ARG A 244 9.97 18.03 2.36
N ARG A 245 10.48 18.94 1.52
CA ARG A 245 9.70 20.05 0.93
C ARG A 245 8.80 19.62 -0.22
N VAL A 246 8.97 18.38 -0.74
CA VAL A 246 8.21 17.85 -1.88
C VAL A 246 7.17 16.88 -1.38
N SER A 247 5.92 17.11 -1.71
CA SER A 247 4.81 16.18 -1.49
C SER A 247 4.20 15.82 -2.84
N VAL A 248 4.25 14.54 -3.19
CA VAL A 248 3.56 13.99 -4.36
C VAL A 248 2.24 13.44 -3.84
N ASN A 249 1.14 14.15 -4.07
CA ASN A 249 -0.13 13.83 -3.43
C ASN A 249 -0.91 12.73 -4.15
N GLU A 250 -0.83 12.72 -5.49
CA GLU A 250 -1.49 11.72 -6.32
C GLU A 250 -0.54 11.26 -7.42
N LEU A 251 -0.51 9.97 -7.68
CA LEU A 251 0.27 9.39 -8.76
C LEU A 251 -0.52 8.28 -9.46
N LEU A 252 -0.99 8.59 -10.66
CA LEU A 252 -1.69 7.65 -11.54
C LEU A 252 -0.67 6.89 -12.39
N VAL A 253 -0.63 5.56 -12.26
CA VAL A 253 0.28 4.69 -13.00
C VAL A 253 -0.52 3.67 -13.79
N ARG A 254 -0.42 3.69 -15.12
CA ARG A 254 -1.12 2.77 -16.02
C ARG A 254 -0.16 2.08 -16.96
N ALA A 255 -0.51 0.88 -17.40
CA ALA A 255 0.12 0.29 -18.57
C ALA A 255 -0.04 1.24 -19.78
N SER A 256 1.00 1.34 -20.60
CA SER A 256 1.02 2.29 -21.73
C SER A 256 -0.15 2.10 -22.70
N GLU A 257 -0.63 0.88 -22.83
CA GLU A 257 -1.74 0.50 -23.71
C GLU A 257 -3.12 0.57 -23.05
N GLN A 258 -3.16 0.86 -21.74
CA GLN A 258 -4.42 0.95 -21.01
C GLN A 258 -5.06 2.33 -21.19
N THR A 259 -6.26 2.38 -21.74
CA THR A 259 -7.01 3.63 -21.88
C THR A 259 -7.52 4.13 -20.54
N TRP A 260 -8.19 3.26 -19.75
CA TRP A 260 -8.67 3.51 -18.38
C TRP A 260 -8.81 2.22 -17.57
#